data_1c932895425e5ca0add2fb2d38f55189
#
_entry.id   1c932895425e5ca0add2fb2d38f55189
#
_cell.length_a   1.000
_cell.length_b   1.000
_cell.length_c   1.000
_cell.angle_alpha   90.00
_cell.angle_beta   90.00
_cell.angle_gamma   90.00
#
_symmetry.space_group_name_H-M   'P 1'
#
loop_
_entity.id
_entity.type
_entity.pdbx_description
1 polymer ?
#
loop_
_entity_poly.entity_id
_entity_poly.type
_entity_poly.pdbx_seq_one_letter_code
_entity_poly.pdbx_strand_id
1 'polypeptide(L)'
;MIQAYKILGTGSYLPDLVVENSRFSEIVETNDEWISSRTGIKSRHLSAGEATWEMGVKAARNAIDMAGIAPGKIDLIIVSTVTPDYISPNMACIIQAELGASNAFCFDINAACTGFIQAFDIAVRYLATPAVRNVLIVSTESLSKLTDYSDRKVCVLFGDGAGAVVISDGSKVAETETGLESDTNSEENVDEYVYECFIGADGTSGHAIVGEAFMPARHPFIPADAPESKPRYEHNNGSFFTMQGQEVYRFATTMMPYAIEKVLERSGIPMDQVDYIVPHQANDRILQSAAKRLGIPAEKMISHLSDMGNTSSASIPICLDREVRAGRIQRGQTLVLTGFGGGLTYGALLCQY
;
A
#
# COMPACT_ATOMS: atom_id res chain seq x y z
N MET A 1 25.39 -5.03 -0.06
CA MET A 1 25.09 -6.01 1.00
C MET A 1 23.61 -5.86 1.30
N ILE A 2 22.83 -6.90 1.10
CA ILE A 2 21.41 -6.95 1.46
C ILE A 2 21.40 -7.00 2.99
N GLN A 3 20.72 -6.04 3.62
CA GLN A 3 20.65 -6.01 5.07
C GLN A 3 19.58 -7.00 5.53
N ALA A 4 19.89 -7.78 6.55
CA ALA A 4 18.94 -8.66 7.17
C ALA A 4 17.77 -7.83 7.74
N TYR A 5 16.54 -8.11 7.29
CA TYR A 5 15.31 -7.55 7.87
C TYR A 5 14.36 -8.71 8.17
N LYS A 6 13.43 -8.48 9.06
CA LYS A 6 12.41 -9.45 9.41
C LYS A 6 11.05 -8.75 9.52
N ILE A 7 10.03 -9.29 8.88
CA ILE A 7 8.64 -8.87 9.12
C ILE A 7 8.24 -9.47 10.45
N LEU A 8 8.04 -8.65 11.47
CA LEU A 8 7.64 -9.12 12.80
C LEU A 8 6.14 -9.36 12.90
N GLY A 9 5.34 -8.45 12.33
CA GLY A 9 3.90 -8.53 12.40
C GLY A 9 3.22 -7.77 11.28
N THR A 10 1.98 -8.18 10.99
CA THR A 10 1.08 -7.56 10.02
C THR A 10 -0.22 -7.19 10.71
N GLY A 11 -0.93 -6.21 10.17
CA GLY A 11 -2.23 -5.80 10.69
C GLY A 11 -3.06 -5.13 9.61
N SER A 12 -4.36 -5.28 9.68
CA SER A 12 -5.30 -4.62 8.78
C SER A 12 -6.53 -4.15 9.51
N TYR A 13 -7.23 -3.21 8.89
CA TYR A 13 -8.54 -2.74 9.30
C TYR A 13 -9.37 -2.37 8.08
N LEU A 14 -10.61 -2.81 8.06
CA LEU A 14 -11.63 -2.38 7.12
C LEU A 14 -12.82 -1.83 7.89
N PRO A 15 -13.42 -0.70 7.49
CA PRO A 15 -14.64 -0.18 8.12
C PRO A 15 -15.77 -1.20 8.14
N ASP A 16 -16.66 -1.11 9.14
CA ASP A 16 -17.77 -2.05 9.31
C ASP A 16 -18.86 -1.90 8.24
N LEU A 17 -18.98 -0.73 7.63
CA LEU A 17 -19.98 -0.48 6.58
C LEU A 17 -19.58 -1.18 5.29
N VAL A 18 -20.23 -2.30 5.00
CA VAL A 18 -20.11 -3.03 3.74
C VAL A 18 -21.18 -2.56 2.76
N VAL A 19 -20.75 -2.12 1.59
CA VAL A 19 -21.63 -1.67 0.51
C VAL A 19 -21.55 -2.63 -0.67
N GLU A 20 -22.62 -3.37 -0.91
CA GLU A 20 -22.77 -4.29 -2.03
C GLU A 20 -23.03 -3.54 -3.34
N ASN A 21 -22.73 -4.19 -4.48
CA ASN A 21 -22.96 -3.63 -5.80
C ASN A 21 -24.43 -3.24 -6.04
N SER A 22 -25.38 -3.96 -5.48
CA SER A 22 -26.83 -3.67 -5.57
C SER A 22 -27.18 -2.26 -5.12
N ARG A 23 -26.46 -1.72 -4.12
CA ARG A 23 -26.71 -0.38 -3.58
C ARG A 23 -26.35 0.74 -4.58
N PHE A 24 -25.43 0.48 -5.50
CA PHE A 24 -25.04 1.50 -6.49
C PHE A 24 -26.12 1.74 -7.54
N SER A 25 -27.06 0.81 -7.76
CA SER A 25 -28.21 1.05 -8.63
C SER A 25 -29.18 2.10 -8.09
N GLU A 26 -29.08 2.46 -6.81
CA GLU A 26 -29.87 3.53 -6.18
C GLU A 26 -29.38 4.93 -6.59
N ILE A 27 -28.12 5.06 -7.04
CA ILE A 27 -27.47 6.35 -7.30
C ILE A 27 -26.97 6.53 -8.73
N VAL A 28 -26.64 5.45 -9.45
CA VAL A 28 -26.18 5.49 -10.85
C VAL A 28 -26.80 4.34 -11.64
N GLU A 29 -26.87 4.49 -12.97
CA GLU A 29 -27.36 3.44 -13.88
C GLU A 29 -26.35 2.27 -13.97
N THR A 30 -26.49 1.28 -13.08
CA THR A 30 -25.61 0.10 -12.99
C THR A 30 -26.34 -1.10 -12.38
N ASN A 31 -25.67 -2.25 -12.33
CA ASN A 31 -26.11 -3.44 -11.59
C ASN A 31 -24.91 -4.30 -11.19
N ASP A 32 -25.15 -5.31 -10.35
CA ASP A 32 -24.09 -6.19 -9.85
C ASP A 32 -23.37 -6.94 -10.98
N GLU A 33 -24.07 -7.45 -11.97
CA GLU A 33 -23.48 -8.17 -13.12
C GLU A 33 -22.53 -7.25 -13.90
N TRP A 34 -22.92 -6.00 -14.13
CA TRP A 34 -22.08 -5.02 -14.84
C TRP A 34 -20.80 -4.70 -14.07
N ILE A 35 -20.90 -4.50 -12.73
CA ILE A 35 -19.76 -4.18 -11.89
C ILE A 35 -18.84 -5.40 -11.76
N SER A 36 -19.38 -6.54 -11.31
CA SER A 36 -18.60 -7.75 -11.02
C SER A 36 -17.90 -8.30 -12.28
N SER A 37 -18.58 -8.33 -13.44
CA SER A 37 -17.98 -8.81 -14.68
C SER A 37 -16.85 -7.94 -15.21
N ARG A 38 -16.80 -6.64 -14.86
CA ARG A 38 -15.77 -5.69 -15.32
C ARG A 38 -14.63 -5.50 -14.35
N THR A 39 -14.89 -5.66 -13.07
CA THR A 39 -13.95 -5.32 -12.00
C THR A 39 -13.55 -6.50 -11.15
N GLY A 40 -14.41 -7.50 -10.99
CA GLY A 40 -14.31 -8.56 -10.01
C GLY A 40 -14.85 -8.18 -8.63
N ILE A 41 -15.24 -6.91 -8.41
CA ILE A 41 -15.72 -6.39 -7.12
C ILE A 41 -17.19 -6.76 -6.92
N LYS A 42 -17.53 -7.28 -5.74
CA LYS A 42 -18.90 -7.59 -5.31
C LYS A 42 -19.37 -6.63 -4.21
N SER A 43 -18.45 -6.27 -3.33
CA SER A 43 -18.69 -5.30 -2.25
C SER A 43 -17.42 -4.49 -1.96
N ARG A 44 -17.54 -3.47 -1.17
CA ARG A 44 -16.43 -2.69 -0.60
C ARG A 44 -16.80 -2.21 0.78
N HIS A 45 -15.76 -1.92 1.56
CA HIS A 45 -15.91 -1.27 2.86
C HIS A 45 -15.77 0.24 2.68
N LEU A 46 -16.66 1.01 3.29
CA LEU A 46 -16.60 2.47 3.29
C LEU A 46 -16.66 2.99 4.72
N SER A 47 -15.89 4.04 5.01
CA SER A 47 -15.97 4.73 6.29
C SER A 47 -17.37 5.31 6.51
N ALA A 48 -17.91 5.12 7.68
CA ALA A 48 -19.17 5.70 8.14
C ALA A 48 -18.96 6.96 9.02
N GLY A 49 -17.79 7.59 8.90
CA GLY A 49 -17.40 8.77 9.67
C GLY A 49 -16.03 8.65 10.33
N GLU A 50 -15.39 7.50 10.23
CA GLU A 50 -14.03 7.29 10.71
C GLU A 50 -13.05 8.13 9.88
N ALA A 51 -12.12 8.80 10.56
CA ALA A 51 -11.03 9.50 9.91
C ALA A 51 -10.00 8.51 9.33
N THR A 52 -9.23 8.95 8.34
CA THR A 52 -8.20 8.12 7.72
C THR A 52 -7.14 7.68 8.74
N TRP A 53 -6.77 8.58 9.67
CA TRP A 53 -5.81 8.27 10.73
C TRP A 53 -6.34 7.21 11.72
N GLU A 54 -7.63 7.19 12.03
CA GLU A 54 -8.25 6.21 12.95
C GLU A 54 -8.13 4.79 12.41
N MET A 55 -8.40 4.61 11.10
CA MET A 55 -8.19 3.32 10.44
C MET A 55 -6.73 2.90 10.48
N GLY A 56 -5.82 3.85 10.22
CA GLY A 56 -4.37 3.61 10.31
C GLY A 56 -3.92 3.16 11.69
N VAL A 57 -4.43 3.77 12.76
CA VAL A 57 -4.15 3.38 14.16
C VAL A 57 -4.62 1.95 14.44
N LYS A 58 -5.84 1.60 14.00
CA LYS A 58 -6.40 0.25 14.21
C LYS A 58 -5.54 -0.83 13.52
N ALA A 59 -5.16 -0.60 12.25
CA ALA A 59 -4.27 -1.51 11.53
C ALA A 59 -2.87 -1.59 12.18
N ALA A 60 -2.31 -0.46 12.59
CA ALA A 60 -1.03 -0.38 13.26
C ALA A 60 -0.99 -1.13 14.60
N ARG A 61 -2.02 -1.00 15.42
CA ARG A 61 -2.16 -1.78 16.67
C ARG A 61 -2.16 -3.28 16.40
N ASN A 62 -2.94 -3.74 15.43
CA ASN A 62 -2.97 -5.15 15.04
C ASN A 62 -1.59 -5.67 14.59
N ALA A 63 -0.80 -4.84 13.89
CA ALA A 63 0.55 -5.19 13.46
C ALA A 63 1.55 -5.23 14.63
N ILE A 64 1.47 -4.27 15.55
CA ILE A 64 2.30 -4.19 16.76
C ILE A 64 2.01 -5.36 17.71
N ASP A 65 0.73 -5.68 17.90
CA ASP A 65 0.28 -6.81 18.72
C ASP A 65 0.81 -8.14 18.17
N MET A 66 0.72 -8.34 16.85
CA MET A 66 1.29 -9.54 16.20
C MET A 66 2.82 -9.56 16.30
N ALA A 67 3.48 -8.42 16.20
CA ALA A 67 4.93 -8.31 16.35
C ALA A 67 5.42 -8.59 17.78
N GLY A 68 4.55 -8.50 18.78
CA GLY A 68 4.89 -8.73 20.19
C GLY A 68 5.83 -7.68 20.78
N ILE A 69 5.86 -6.46 20.23
CA ILE A 69 6.74 -5.38 20.71
C ILE A 69 5.93 -4.23 21.33
N ALA A 70 6.51 -3.54 22.30
CA ALA A 70 5.88 -2.33 22.84
C ALA A 70 5.94 -1.17 21.82
N PRO A 71 4.92 -0.30 21.74
CA PRO A 71 4.92 0.85 20.83
C PRO A 71 6.15 1.75 20.96
N GLY A 72 6.65 1.96 22.17
CA GLY A 72 7.89 2.73 22.44
C GLY A 72 9.18 2.10 21.89
N LYS A 73 9.12 0.89 21.31
CA LYS A 73 10.25 0.27 20.62
C LYS A 73 10.27 0.54 19.12
N ILE A 74 9.25 1.20 18.59
CA ILE A 74 9.24 1.69 17.21
C ILE A 74 10.15 2.92 17.12
N ASP A 75 11.07 2.93 16.16
CA ASP A 75 12.02 4.01 15.93
C ASP A 75 11.60 4.93 14.77
N LEU A 76 10.82 4.38 13.81
CA LEU A 76 10.34 5.10 12.64
C LEU A 76 8.91 4.66 12.29
N ILE A 77 8.05 5.64 11.97
CA ILE A 77 6.74 5.41 11.39
C ILE A 77 6.68 6.07 10.01
N ILE A 78 6.38 5.28 8.99
CA ILE A 78 6.15 5.76 7.62
C ILE A 78 4.68 5.52 7.28
N VAL A 79 3.96 6.58 6.93
CA VAL A 79 2.58 6.46 6.46
C VAL A 79 2.52 6.72 4.97
N SER A 80 1.87 5.83 4.23
CA SER A 80 1.53 6.03 2.82
C SER A 80 0.05 6.33 2.68
N THR A 81 -0.29 7.49 2.11
CA THR A 81 -1.68 7.88 1.87
C THR A 81 -1.80 8.93 0.77
N VAL A 82 -2.91 8.89 0.02
CA VAL A 82 -3.36 9.97 -0.88
C VAL A 82 -4.55 10.73 -0.29
N THR A 83 -5.06 10.28 0.85
CA THR A 83 -6.25 10.81 1.52
C THR A 83 -5.96 11.26 2.96
N PRO A 84 -4.91 12.06 3.18
CA PRO A 84 -4.61 12.53 4.54
C PRO A 84 -5.76 13.39 5.06
N ASP A 85 -6.00 13.34 6.39
CA ASP A 85 -7.01 14.19 7.03
C ASP A 85 -6.53 15.64 7.17
N TYR A 86 -5.21 15.85 7.19
CA TYR A 86 -4.59 17.17 7.36
C TYR A 86 -3.36 17.29 6.43
N ILE A 87 -3.10 18.52 5.98
CA ILE A 87 -1.82 18.85 5.34
C ILE A 87 -0.71 18.92 6.40
N SER A 88 -1.04 19.41 7.61
CA SER A 88 -0.19 19.48 8.79
C SER A 88 -1.07 19.48 10.06
N PRO A 89 -0.77 18.67 11.06
CA PRO A 89 0.33 17.71 11.15
C PRO A 89 0.17 16.57 10.11
N ASN A 90 1.30 15.89 9.80
CA ASN A 90 1.25 14.70 8.95
C ASN A 90 0.57 13.53 9.68
N MET A 91 0.07 12.56 8.90
CA MET A 91 -0.67 11.40 9.43
C MET A 91 0.19 10.52 10.35
N ALA A 92 1.47 10.36 10.01
CA ALA A 92 2.40 9.55 10.79
C ALA A 92 2.60 10.11 12.21
N CYS A 93 2.63 11.43 12.40
CA CYS A 93 2.71 12.05 13.72
C CYS A 93 1.43 11.86 14.54
N ILE A 94 0.26 11.89 13.90
CA ILE A 94 -1.01 11.61 14.58
C ILE A 94 -1.05 10.16 15.05
N ILE A 95 -0.72 9.21 14.15
CA ILE A 95 -0.67 7.78 14.46
C ILE A 95 0.36 7.49 15.55
N GLN A 96 1.52 8.14 15.50
CA GLN A 96 2.58 8.04 16.52
C GLN A 96 2.06 8.38 17.92
N ALA A 97 1.35 9.51 18.03
CA ALA A 97 0.79 9.99 19.30
C ALA A 97 -0.28 9.02 19.84
N GLU A 98 -1.20 8.56 18.98
CA GLU A 98 -2.29 7.65 19.34
C GLU A 98 -1.81 6.24 19.75
N LEU A 99 -0.67 5.80 19.21
CA LEU A 99 -0.02 4.55 19.58
C LEU A 99 0.84 4.68 20.85
N GLY A 100 1.22 5.89 21.22
CA GLY A 100 2.22 6.10 22.28
C GLY A 100 3.64 5.69 21.86
N ALA A 101 3.95 5.73 20.56
CA ALA A 101 5.26 5.39 20.00
C ALA A 101 6.26 6.56 20.17
N SER A 102 6.50 6.97 21.39
CA SER A 102 7.19 8.23 21.77
C SER A 102 8.61 8.36 21.23
N ASN A 103 9.28 7.27 20.89
CA ASN A 103 10.65 7.27 20.37
C ASN A 103 10.72 7.38 18.83
N ALA A 104 9.59 7.17 18.13
CA ALA A 104 9.57 7.16 16.69
C ALA A 104 9.68 8.58 16.10
N PHE A 105 10.52 8.76 15.09
CA PHE A 105 10.35 9.86 14.17
C PHE A 105 9.41 9.46 13.03
N CYS A 106 8.77 10.43 12.37
CA CYS A 106 7.61 10.16 11.56
C CYS A 106 7.58 11.01 10.28
N PHE A 107 7.13 10.43 9.17
CA PHE A 107 6.79 11.17 7.96
C PHE A 107 5.79 10.41 7.09
N ASP A 108 5.09 11.17 6.25
CA ASP A 108 4.18 10.63 5.24
C ASP A 108 4.85 10.59 3.88
N ILE A 109 4.41 9.64 3.04
CA ILE A 109 4.72 9.59 1.61
C ILE A 109 3.43 9.53 0.81
N ASN A 110 3.47 10.09 -0.39
CA ASN A 110 2.44 9.97 -1.40
C ASN A 110 3.05 9.40 -2.69
N ALA A 111 2.74 8.14 -2.96
CA ALA A 111 3.11 7.45 -4.20
C ALA A 111 1.92 6.64 -4.74
N ALA A 112 0.71 7.11 -4.45
CA ALA A 112 -0.54 6.47 -4.81
C ALA A 112 -0.53 4.96 -4.49
N CYS A 113 -1.05 4.11 -5.37
CA CYS A 113 -1.18 2.68 -5.11
C CYS A 113 0.16 1.92 -5.00
N THR A 114 1.30 2.54 -5.36
CA THR A 114 2.64 1.96 -5.11
C THR A 114 3.23 2.38 -3.76
N GLY A 115 2.51 3.18 -3.00
CA GLY A 115 3.02 3.80 -1.78
C GLY A 115 3.50 2.80 -0.74
N PHE A 116 2.81 1.67 -0.57
CA PHE A 116 3.29 0.62 0.36
C PHE A 116 4.64 0.03 -0.06
N ILE A 117 4.83 -0.23 -1.36
CA ILE A 117 6.11 -0.77 -1.89
C ILE A 117 7.24 0.22 -1.64
N GLN A 118 6.99 1.51 -1.92
CA GLN A 118 7.99 2.56 -1.70
C GLN A 118 8.27 2.76 -0.21
N ALA A 119 7.24 2.75 0.65
CA ALA A 119 7.41 2.84 2.09
C ALA A 119 8.24 1.68 2.64
N PHE A 120 8.01 0.47 2.12
CA PHE A 120 8.77 -0.71 2.53
C PHE A 120 10.25 -0.60 2.11
N ASP A 121 10.54 -0.19 0.88
CA ASP A 121 11.92 0.03 0.42
C ASP A 121 12.64 1.11 1.24
N ILE A 122 11.97 2.21 1.54
CA ILE A 122 12.49 3.26 2.41
C ILE A 122 12.79 2.70 3.81
N ALA A 123 11.86 1.93 4.37
CA ALA A 123 12.02 1.34 5.71
C ALA A 123 13.24 0.39 5.78
N VAL A 124 13.41 -0.48 4.79
CA VAL A 124 14.59 -1.38 4.71
C VAL A 124 15.89 -0.57 4.63
N ARG A 125 15.91 0.54 3.90
CA ARG A 125 17.09 1.43 3.85
C ARG A 125 17.39 2.11 5.18
N TYR A 126 16.36 2.48 5.96
CA TYR A 126 16.55 3.03 7.30
C TYR A 126 17.05 1.98 8.30
N LEU A 127 16.63 0.73 8.19
CA LEU A 127 17.17 -0.37 9.00
C LEU A 127 18.69 -0.54 8.80
N ALA A 128 19.25 -0.07 7.68
CA ALA A 128 20.70 0.01 7.45
C ALA A 128 21.42 0.98 8.38
N THR A 129 20.70 1.87 9.03
CA THR A 129 21.30 2.85 9.94
C THR A 129 21.34 2.29 11.37
N PRO A 130 22.39 2.59 12.16
CA PRO A 130 22.48 2.10 13.54
C PRO A 130 21.37 2.59 14.46
N ALA A 131 20.73 3.72 14.11
CA ALA A 131 19.73 4.38 14.95
C ALA A 131 18.32 3.77 14.81
N VAL A 132 18.06 2.98 13.77
CA VAL A 132 16.73 2.43 13.47
C VAL A 132 16.77 0.91 13.57
N ARG A 133 15.95 0.34 14.46
CA ARG A 133 15.82 -1.11 14.67
C ARG A 133 14.45 -1.63 14.24
N ASN A 134 13.39 -0.87 14.54
CA ASN A 134 12.01 -1.26 14.26
C ASN A 134 11.31 -0.15 13.51
N VAL A 135 10.72 -0.51 12.37
CA VAL A 135 9.94 0.42 11.54
C VAL A 135 8.51 -0.07 11.44
N LEU A 136 7.57 0.82 11.70
CA LEU A 136 6.16 0.61 11.43
C LEU A 136 5.82 1.30 10.09
N ILE A 137 5.33 0.52 9.15
CA ILE A 137 4.81 0.99 7.87
C ILE A 137 3.29 0.90 7.94
N VAL A 138 2.60 2.00 7.64
CA VAL A 138 1.14 2.05 7.60
C VAL A 138 0.70 2.59 6.25
N SER A 139 -0.22 1.90 5.58
CA SER A 139 -0.95 2.44 4.43
C SER A 139 -2.41 2.58 4.82
N THR A 140 -2.95 3.79 4.72
CA THR A 140 -4.33 4.08 5.16
C THR A 140 -5.02 5.02 4.18
N GLU A 141 -6.22 4.64 3.74
CA GLU A 141 -6.92 5.35 2.67
C GLU A 141 -8.43 5.45 2.95
N SER A 142 -8.96 6.66 2.74
CA SER A 142 -10.40 6.92 2.66
C SER A 142 -10.72 7.43 1.25
N LEU A 143 -10.67 6.54 0.25
CA LEU A 143 -10.90 6.92 -1.14
C LEU A 143 -12.32 7.41 -1.39
N SER A 144 -13.26 7.03 -0.53
CA SER A 144 -14.64 7.55 -0.52
C SER A 144 -14.71 9.08 -0.46
N LYS A 145 -13.71 9.76 0.16
CA LYS A 145 -13.60 11.23 0.21
C LYS A 145 -13.36 11.86 -1.17
N LEU A 146 -12.72 11.12 -2.07
CA LEU A 146 -12.30 11.61 -3.40
C LEU A 146 -13.11 10.96 -4.54
N THR A 147 -14.10 10.15 -4.20
CA THR A 147 -14.93 9.41 -5.17
C THR A 147 -16.14 10.24 -5.58
N ASP A 148 -16.30 10.50 -6.88
CA ASP A 148 -17.52 11.06 -7.44
C ASP A 148 -18.59 9.97 -7.56
N TYR A 149 -19.55 9.99 -6.66
CA TYR A 149 -20.65 9.03 -6.63
C TYR A 149 -21.69 9.23 -7.76
N SER A 150 -21.55 10.27 -8.58
CA SER A 150 -22.34 10.46 -9.81
C SER A 150 -21.69 9.84 -11.06
N ASP A 151 -20.37 9.53 -11.02
CA ASP A 151 -19.68 8.85 -12.10
C ASP A 151 -19.61 7.33 -11.87
N ARG A 152 -20.48 6.58 -12.57
CA ARG A 152 -20.51 5.11 -12.48
C ARG A 152 -19.21 4.41 -12.89
N LYS A 153 -18.28 5.09 -13.58
CA LYS A 153 -16.99 4.51 -13.97
C LYS A 153 -16.00 4.48 -12.82
N VAL A 154 -16.19 5.34 -11.84
CA VAL A 154 -15.29 5.55 -10.71
C VAL A 154 -15.91 5.07 -9.40
N CYS A 155 -17.19 5.43 -9.13
CA CYS A 155 -17.83 5.19 -7.83
C CYS A 155 -17.88 3.71 -7.42
N VAL A 156 -17.93 2.80 -8.38
CA VAL A 156 -18.04 1.35 -8.14
C VAL A 156 -16.70 0.67 -7.80
N LEU A 157 -15.57 1.40 -7.86
CA LEU A 157 -14.24 0.81 -7.78
C LEU A 157 -13.66 0.82 -6.36
N PHE A 158 -13.75 1.96 -5.69
CA PHE A 158 -12.96 2.26 -4.51
C PHE A 158 -13.60 1.76 -3.22
N GLY A 159 -12.73 1.39 -2.28
CA GLY A 159 -13.04 1.11 -0.89
C GLY A 159 -12.08 1.85 0.05
N ASP A 160 -12.43 1.89 1.34
CA ASP A 160 -11.64 2.47 2.41
C ASP A 160 -11.02 1.37 3.26
N GLY A 161 -9.86 1.65 3.86
CA GLY A 161 -9.21 0.70 4.74
C GLY A 161 -7.75 1.05 5.03
N ALA A 162 -7.16 0.28 5.92
CA ALA A 162 -5.77 0.43 6.32
C ALA A 162 -5.08 -0.93 6.47
N GLY A 163 -3.81 -0.97 6.14
CA GLY A 163 -2.94 -2.10 6.40
C GLY A 163 -1.60 -1.62 6.97
N ALA A 164 -0.97 -2.43 7.81
CA ALA A 164 0.28 -2.08 8.46
C ALA A 164 1.22 -3.28 8.56
N VAL A 165 2.51 -3.00 8.59
CA VAL A 165 3.57 -4.00 8.78
C VAL A 165 4.63 -3.44 9.71
N VAL A 166 5.06 -4.25 10.68
CA VAL A 166 6.25 -3.98 11.49
C VAL A 166 7.41 -4.78 10.93
N ILE A 167 8.48 -4.09 10.55
CA ILE A 167 9.75 -4.71 10.15
C ILE A 167 10.86 -4.33 11.12
N SER A 168 11.79 -5.26 11.31
CA SER A 168 12.95 -5.07 12.20
C SER A 168 14.24 -5.48 11.51
N ASP A 169 15.35 -4.97 12.02
CA ASP A 169 16.69 -5.44 11.67
C ASP A 169 16.87 -6.88 12.19
N GLY A 170 16.89 -7.84 11.28
CA GLY A 170 16.99 -9.27 11.59
C GLY A 170 18.28 -9.66 12.33
N SER A 171 19.36 -8.89 12.17
CA SER A 171 20.65 -9.16 12.85
C SER A 171 20.64 -8.81 14.33
N LYS A 172 19.68 -7.98 14.79
CA LYS A 172 19.63 -7.43 16.16
C LYS A 172 18.49 -8.02 17.01
N VAL A 173 17.66 -8.88 16.46
CA VAL A 173 16.50 -9.48 17.18
C VAL A 173 16.97 -10.47 18.26
N ALA A 174 18.12 -11.10 18.08
CA ALA A 174 18.65 -12.11 19.03
C ALA A 174 19.06 -11.58 20.40
N GLU A 175 19.25 -10.26 20.57
CA GLU A 175 19.74 -9.64 21.82
C GLU A 175 18.64 -9.32 22.84
N THR A 176 17.35 -9.45 22.52
CA THR A 176 16.26 -8.93 23.39
C THR A 176 15.42 -10.00 24.09
N GLU A 177 15.51 -11.29 23.72
CA GLU A 177 14.65 -12.32 24.30
C GLU A 177 15.25 -13.11 25.48
N THR A 178 16.55 -13.02 25.73
CA THR A 178 17.15 -13.66 26.88
C THR A 178 18.16 -12.72 27.52
N GLY A 179 17.88 -12.24 28.72
CA GLY A 179 18.88 -11.58 29.60
C GLY A 179 19.98 -12.54 30.08
N LEU A 180 20.37 -13.51 29.24
CA LEU A 180 21.50 -14.43 29.41
C LEU A 180 22.45 -14.16 28.25
N GLU A 181 23.68 -13.79 28.57
CA GLU A 181 24.79 -13.78 27.64
C GLU A 181 24.84 -15.14 26.91
N SER A 182 24.42 -15.19 25.65
CA SER A 182 24.55 -16.40 24.84
C SER A 182 26.01 -16.60 24.51
N ASP A 183 26.54 -17.79 24.84
CA ASP A 183 27.83 -18.32 24.41
C ASP A 183 27.98 -18.15 22.89
N THR A 184 28.94 -17.33 22.47
CA THR A 184 29.18 -16.87 21.09
C THR A 184 29.75 -17.95 20.16
N ASN A 185 29.26 -19.18 20.20
CA ASN A 185 29.73 -20.29 19.37
C ASN A 185 28.66 -21.07 18.62
N SER A 186 27.45 -20.59 18.49
CA SER A 186 26.54 -21.08 17.46
C SER A 186 26.69 -20.18 16.23
N GLU A 187 27.37 -20.69 15.19
CA GLU A 187 27.17 -20.24 13.82
C GLU A 187 25.71 -20.55 13.44
N GLU A 188 24.73 -19.82 14.02
CA GLU A 188 23.41 -19.75 13.45
C GLU A 188 23.62 -19.06 12.10
N ASN A 189 23.40 -19.82 11.03
CA ASN A 189 23.27 -19.32 9.68
C ASN A 189 22.39 -18.08 9.76
N VAL A 190 22.98 -16.91 9.52
CA VAL A 190 22.23 -15.70 9.20
C VAL A 190 21.52 -16.07 7.91
N ASP A 191 20.25 -16.53 8.02
CA ASP A 191 19.44 -16.81 6.86
C ASP A 191 19.54 -15.59 5.96
N GLU A 192 20.06 -15.78 4.75
CA GLU A 192 20.30 -14.72 3.79
C GLU A 192 18.92 -14.24 3.32
N TYR A 193 18.36 -13.25 4.04
CA TYR A 193 17.03 -12.74 3.73
C TYR A 193 17.00 -12.17 2.33
N VAL A 194 16.16 -12.76 1.51
CA VAL A 194 15.97 -12.31 0.13
C VAL A 194 15.26 -10.99 0.12
N TYR A 195 15.89 -9.96 -0.43
CA TYR A 195 15.29 -8.64 -0.65
C TYR A 195 15.80 -8.04 -1.95
N GLU A 196 14.88 -7.61 -2.79
CA GLU A 196 15.15 -6.78 -3.97
C GLU A 196 13.94 -5.88 -4.23
N CYS A 197 14.18 -4.69 -4.75
CA CYS A 197 13.13 -3.76 -5.09
C CYS A 197 13.39 -3.13 -6.46
N PHE A 198 12.33 -3.06 -7.27
CA PHE A 198 12.32 -2.35 -8.54
C PHE A 198 11.14 -1.39 -8.60
N ILE A 199 11.42 -0.10 -8.71
CA ILE A 199 10.43 0.98 -8.76
C ILE A 199 10.70 1.83 -9.98
N GLY A 200 9.64 2.26 -10.67
CA GLY A 200 9.71 3.16 -11.79
C GLY A 200 8.51 4.10 -11.86
N ALA A 201 8.63 5.14 -12.68
CA ALA A 201 7.57 6.11 -12.90
C ALA A 201 7.55 6.60 -14.35
N ASP A 202 6.36 6.94 -14.84
CA ASP A 202 6.11 7.68 -16.06
C ASP A 202 5.28 8.93 -15.76
N GLY A 203 5.94 10.03 -15.46
CA GLY A 203 5.30 11.31 -15.17
C GLY A 203 4.64 11.98 -16.39
N THR A 204 4.88 11.47 -17.62
CA THR A 204 4.22 11.99 -18.82
C THR A 204 2.76 11.56 -18.91
N SER A 205 2.43 10.42 -18.28
CA SER A 205 1.09 9.83 -18.21
C SER A 205 0.31 10.23 -16.94
N GLY A 206 0.75 11.27 -16.21
CA GLY A 206 0.11 11.70 -14.96
C GLY A 206 -1.34 12.13 -15.09
N HIS A 207 -1.77 12.53 -16.29
CA HIS A 207 -3.17 12.87 -16.59
C HIS A 207 -4.14 11.68 -16.54
N ALA A 208 -3.62 10.46 -16.52
CA ALA A 208 -4.45 9.25 -16.55
C ALA A 208 -5.17 8.98 -15.22
N ILE A 209 -4.62 9.46 -14.09
CA ILE A 209 -5.26 9.43 -12.77
C ILE A 209 -4.95 10.75 -12.07
N VAL A 210 -5.96 11.58 -11.85
CA VAL A 210 -5.81 12.90 -11.22
C VAL A 210 -6.79 13.02 -10.04
N GLY A 211 -6.25 13.36 -8.87
CA GLY A 211 -7.00 13.87 -7.73
C GLY A 211 -6.45 15.26 -7.41
N GLU A 212 -7.27 16.30 -7.57
CA GLU A 212 -6.80 17.67 -7.45
C GLU A 212 -6.79 18.16 -6.00
N ALA A 213 -5.64 18.68 -5.57
CA ALA A 213 -5.49 19.47 -4.36
C ALA A 213 -4.81 20.82 -4.66
N PHE A 214 -5.03 21.36 -5.86
CA PHE A 214 -4.38 22.58 -6.29
C PHE A 214 -4.85 23.78 -5.46
N MET A 215 -3.89 24.46 -4.83
CA MET A 215 -4.10 25.69 -4.09
C MET A 215 -3.22 26.78 -4.68
N PRO A 216 -3.80 27.78 -5.37
CA PRO A 216 -3.04 28.91 -5.86
C PRO A 216 -2.50 29.75 -4.69
N ALA A 217 -1.39 30.43 -4.91
CA ALA A 217 -0.87 31.40 -3.95
C ALA A 217 -1.91 32.48 -3.62
N ARG A 218 -2.09 32.78 -2.31
CA ARG A 218 -3.03 33.80 -1.83
C ARG A 218 -2.32 34.66 -0.80
N HIS A 219 -1.79 35.79 -1.24
CA HIS A 219 -1.14 36.78 -0.38
C HIS A 219 -1.34 38.20 -0.93
N PRO A 220 -1.28 39.24 -0.11
CA PRO A 220 -1.58 40.60 -0.51
C PRO A 220 -0.54 41.23 -1.45
N PHE A 221 0.58 40.56 -1.69
CA PHE A 221 1.69 41.07 -2.52
C PHE A 221 1.65 40.53 -3.96
N ILE A 222 0.59 39.83 -4.37
CA ILE A 222 0.43 39.41 -5.77
C ILE A 222 0.19 40.65 -6.61
N PRO A 223 1.05 40.95 -7.66
CA PRO A 223 0.78 42.03 -8.57
C PRO A 223 -0.58 41.90 -9.24
N ALA A 224 -1.24 43.05 -9.50
CA ALA A 224 -2.58 43.03 -10.11
C ALA A 224 -2.59 42.46 -11.55
N ASP A 225 -1.44 42.47 -12.21
CA ASP A 225 -1.21 41.91 -13.54
C ASP A 225 -0.54 40.55 -13.55
N ALA A 226 -0.38 39.93 -12.39
CA ALA A 226 0.20 38.59 -12.30
C ALA A 226 -0.65 37.57 -13.06
N PRO A 227 -0.05 36.62 -13.79
CA PRO A 227 -0.81 35.56 -14.44
C PRO A 227 -1.51 34.70 -13.41
N GLU A 228 -2.73 34.30 -13.72
CA GLU A 228 -3.48 33.36 -12.88
C GLU A 228 -2.77 31.99 -12.85
N SER A 229 -2.52 31.48 -11.63
CA SER A 229 -1.99 30.13 -11.47
C SER A 229 -3.03 29.09 -11.87
N LYS A 230 -2.65 28.13 -12.70
CA LYS A 230 -3.53 27.06 -13.16
C LYS A 230 -2.95 25.68 -12.84
N PRO A 231 -3.80 24.69 -12.54
CA PRO A 231 -3.34 23.31 -12.41
C PRO A 231 -2.79 22.82 -13.76
N ARG A 232 -1.80 21.92 -13.70
CA ARG A 232 -1.22 21.30 -14.90
C ARG A 232 -2.22 20.45 -15.67
N TYR A 233 -3.09 19.74 -14.92
CA TYR A 233 -4.10 18.87 -15.49
C TYR A 233 -5.46 19.51 -15.28
N GLU A 234 -6.10 19.91 -16.37
CA GLU A 234 -7.46 20.45 -16.32
C GLU A 234 -8.44 19.28 -16.19
N HIS A 235 -9.28 19.32 -15.16
CA HIS A 235 -10.43 18.43 -15.05
C HIS A 235 -11.60 19.19 -14.42
N ASN A 236 -12.80 18.84 -14.83
CA ASN A 236 -14.01 19.58 -14.46
C ASN A 236 -14.74 18.97 -13.26
N ASN A 237 -14.05 18.17 -12.43
CA ASN A 237 -14.69 17.35 -11.39
C ASN A 237 -14.34 17.79 -9.96
N GLY A 238 -13.91 19.05 -9.78
CA GLY A 238 -13.54 19.58 -8.47
C GLY A 238 -12.41 18.79 -7.82
N SER A 239 -12.58 18.38 -6.57
CA SER A 239 -11.58 17.60 -5.82
C SER A 239 -11.68 16.08 -6.02
N PHE A 240 -12.64 15.60 -6.82
CA PHE A 240 -12.83 14.16 -7.05
C PHE A 240 -11.81 13.58 -8.02
N PHE A 241 -11.53 12.29 -7.85
CA PHE A 241 -10.68 11.55 -8.78
C PHE A 241 -11.30 11.49 -10.18
N THR A 242 -10.45 11.75 -11.16
CA THR A 242 -10.71 11.41 -12.57
C THR A 242 -9.77 10.31 -13.01
N MET A 243 -10.25 9.37 -13.83
CA MET A 243 -9.45 8.24 -14.29
C MET A 243 -9.74 7.88 -15.74
N GLN A 244 -8.68 7.80 -16.53
CA GLN A 244 -8.74 7.29 -17.90
C GLN A 244 -8.54 5.75 -17.88
N GLY A 245 -9.59 5.01 -17.55
CA GLY A 245 -9.52 3.58 -17.23
C GLY A 245 -8.87 2.70 -18.30
N GLN A 246 -9.00 3.02 -19.59
CA GLN A 246 -8.35 2.24 -20.66
C GLN A 246 -6.83 2.44 -20.71
N GLU A 247 -6.37 3.66 -20.43
CA GLU A 247 -4.94 3.98 -20.40
C GLU A 247 -4.29 3.33 -19.17
N VAL A 248 -4.93 3.48 -18.00
CA VAL A 248 -4.52 2.81 -16.76
C VAL A 248 -4.48 1.29 -16.93
N TYR A 249 -5.47 0.70 -17.57
CA TYR A 249 -5.50 -0.75 -17.82
C TYR A 249 -4.31 -1.20 -18.69
N ARG A 250 -4.03 -0.50 -19.80
CA ARG A 250 -2.88 -0.81 -20.68
C ARG A 250 -1.56 -0.68 -19.95
N PHE A 251 -1.40 0.39 -19.17
CA PHE A 251 -0.21 0.60 -18.35
C PHE A 251 -0.04 -0.54 -17.34
N ALA A 252 -1.08 -0.85 -16.58
CA ALA A 252 -1.06 -1.87 -15.54
C ALA A 252 -0.70 -3.27 -16.07
N THR A 253 -1.37 -3.70 -17.15
CA THR A 253 -1.13 -5.03 -17.75
C THR A 253 0.25 -5.17 -18.39
N THR A 254 0.94 -4.04 -18.64
CA THR A 254 2.31 -4.02 -19.14
C THR A 254 3.31 -3.90 -18.02
N MET A 255 3.13 -2.95 -17.10
CA MET A 255 4.16 -2.57 -16.14
C MET A 255 4.18 -3.44 -14.88
N MET A 256 3.05 -4.03 -14.48
CA MET A 256 3.05 -4.97 -13.35
C MET A 256 3.88 -6.22 -13.65
N PRO A 257 3.65 -6.99 -14.74
CA PRO A 257 4.53 -8.11 -15.08
C PRO A 257 5.97 -7.68 -15.30
N TYR A 258 6.22 -6.55 -15.95
CA TYR A 258 7.58 -6.02 -16.17
C TYR A 258 8.31 -5.78 -14.85
N ALA A 259 7.66 -5.18 -13.86
CA ALA A 259 8.27 -4.94 -12.54
C ALA A 259 8.59 -6.25 -11.82
N ILE A 260 7.70 -7.25 -11.88
CA ILE A 260 7.91 -8.58 -11.32
C ILE A 260 9.11 -9.26 -12.00
N GLU A 261 9.15 -9.27 -13.33
CA GLU A 261 10.27 -9.83 -14.10
C GLU A 261 11.60 -9.15 -13.71
N LYS A 262 11.60 -7.82 -13.54
CA LYS A 262 12.80 -7.06 -13.19
C LYS A 262 13.31 -7.33 -11.77
N VAL A 263 12.41 -7.46 -10.80
CA VAL A 263 12.84 -7.77 -9.44
C VAL A 263 13.41 -9.19 -9.34
N LEU A 264 12.84 -10.14 -10.06
CA LEU A 264 13.34 -11.52 -10.14
C LEU A 264 14.68 -11.61 -10.90
N GLU A 265 14.81 -10.88 -12.03
CA GLU A 265 16.07 -10.80 -12.77
C GLU A 265 17.22 -10.27 -11.88
N ARG A 266 16.96 -9.22 -11.08
CA ARG A 266 17.97 -8.62 -10.21
C ARG A 266 18.34 -9.48 -9.01
N SER A 267 17.35 -10.17 -8.43
CA SER A 267 17.58 -11.05 -7.28
C SER A 267 18.22 -12.39 -7.66
N GLY A 268 18.11 -12.80 -8.92
CA GLY A 268 18.49 -14.14 -9.37
C GLY A 268 17.53 -15.25 -8.92
N ILE A 269 16.40 -14.90 -8.28
CA ILE A 269 15.37 -15.86 -7.85
C ILE A 269 14.45 -16.19 -9.02
N PRO A 270 14.31 -17.45 -9.41
CA PRO A 270 13.40 -17.84 -10.48
C PRO A 270 11.95 -17.84 -10.01
N MET A 271 11.00 -17.63 -10.94
CA MET A 271 9.57 -17.51 -10.65
C MET A 271 8.95 -18.72 -9.94
N ASP A 272 9.48 -19.90 -10.14
CA ASP A 272 8.99 -21.14 -9.49
C ASP A 272 9.32 -21.20 -7.99
N GLN A 273 10.33 -20.45 -7.54
CA GLN A 273 10.68 -20.27 -6.12
C GLN A 273 9.85 -19.16 -5.43
N VAL A 274 9.06 -18.41 -6.15
CA VAL A 274 8.10 -17.46 -5.57
C VAL A 274 6.86 -18.23 -5.11
N ASP A 275 6.54 -18.17 -3.82
CA ASP A 275 5.36 -18.83 -3.28
C ASP A 275 4.09 -18.09 -3.66
N TYR A 276 4.04 -16.79 -3.42
CA TYR A 276 2.88 -15.95 -3.72
C TYR A 276 3.27 -14.57 -4.26
N ILE A 277 2.38 -14.03 -5.09
CA ILE A 277 2.41 -12.63 -5.52
C ILE A 277 1.24 -11.92 -4.84
N VAL A 278 1.52 -10.85 -4.10
CA VAL A 278 0.53 -10.00 -3.44
C VAL A 278 0.45 -8.66 -4.20
N PRO A 279 -0.46 -8.55 -5.17
CA PRO A 279 -0.58 -7.37 -6.01
C PRO A 279 -1.47 -6.30 -5.37
N HIS A 280 -1.31 -5.06 -5.82
CA HIS A 280 -2.32 -4.03 -5.66
C HIS A 280 -3.67 -4.50 -6.23
N GLN A 281 -4.73 -4.29 -5.50
CA GLN A 281 -6.10 -4.76 -5.80
C GLN A 281 -6.86 -3.69 -6.60
N ALA A 282 -6.59 -3.57 -7.89
CA ALA A 282 -7.23 -2.56 -8.75
C ALA A 282 -8.40 -3.12 -9.54
N ASN A 283 -8.21 -4.26 -10.19
CA ASN A 283 -9.17 -4.89 -11.09
C ASN A 283 -8.76 -6.34 -11.37
N ASP A 284 -9.69 -7.26 -11.21
CA ASP A 284 -9.43 -8.70 -11.39
C ASP A 284 -8.92 -9.06 -12.80
N ARG A 285 -9.41 -8.38 -13.84
CA ARG A 285 -8.92 -8.57 -15.22
C ARG A 285 -7.45 -8.22 -15.38
N ILE A 286 -6.94 -7.25 -14.62
CA ILE A 286 -5.51 -6.89 -14.62
C ILE A 286 -4.72 -8.03 -13.97
N LEU A 287 -5.18 -8.54 -12.83
CA LEU A 287 -4.53 -9.63 -12.11
C LEU A 287 -4.48 -10.91 -12.97
N GLN A 288 -5.60 -11.28 -13.59
CA GLN A 288 -5.67 -12.43 -14.50
C GLN A 288 -4.75 -12.26 -15.72
N SER A 289 -4.71 -11.06 -16.32
CA SER A 289 -3.82 -10.75 -17.44
C SER A 289 -2.34 -10.88 -17.04
N ALA A 290 -1.99 -10.39 -15.85
CA ALA A 290 -0.63 -10.49 -15.33
C ALA A 290 -0.24 -11.95 -15.05
N ALA A 291 -1.08 -12.73 -14.37
CA ALA A 291 -0.84 -14.15 -14.11
C ALA A 291 -0.64 -14.94 -15.41
N LYS A 292 -1.50 -14.72 -16.42
CA LYS A 292 -1.37 -15.34 -17.74
C LYS A 292 -0.05 -14.98 -18.44
N ARG A 293 0.33 -13.70 -18.40
CA ARG A 293 1.58 -13.24 -19.03
C ARG A 293 2.83 -13.81 -18.35
N LEU A 294 2.80 -13.92 -17.03
CA LEU A 294 3.87 -14.50 -16.23
C LEU A 294 3.91 -16.04 -16.28
N GLY A 295 2.88 -16.68 -16.86
CA GLY A 295 2.79 -18.15 -16.94
C GLY A 295 2.61 -18.83 -15.58
N ILE A 296 2.05 -18.13 -14.59
CA ILE A 296 1.85 -18.65 -13.24
C ILE A 296 0.41 -19.12 -13.00
N PRO A 297 0.22 -20.10 -12.10
CA PRO A 297 -1.11 -20.50 -11.62
C PRO A 297 -1.84 -19.32 -10.97
N ALA A 298 -3.15 -19.21 -11.21
CA ALA A 298 -3.96 -18.11 -10.68
C ALA A 298 -3.95 -18.05 -9.14
N GLU A 299 -3.85 -19.18 -8.49
CA GLU A 299 -3.77 -19.32 -7.02
C GLU A 299 -2.51 -18.73 -6.39
N LYS A 300 -1.44 -18.53 -7.16
CA LYS A 300 -0.26 -17.79 -6.70
C LYS A 300 -0.48 -16.27 -6.64
N MET A 301 -1.46 -15.76 -7.38
CA MET A 301 -1.83 -14.34 -7.39
C MET A 301 -2.92 -14.09 -6.33
N ILE A 302 -2.53 -13.51 -5.20
CA ILE A 302 -3.47 -13.22 -4.09
C ILE A 302 -4.50 -12.17 -4.53
N SER A 303 -5.78 -12.44 -4.26
CA SER A 303 -6.84 -11.48 -4.51
C SER A 303 -7.89 -11.49 -3.40
N HIS A 304 -8.16 -10.31 -2.85
CA HIS A 304 -9.26 -9.99 -1.95
C HIS A 304 -10.12 -8.84 -2.51
N LEU A 305 -9.93 -8.52 -3.80
CA LEU A 305 -10.60 -7.44 -4.48
C LEU A 305 -12.13 -7.55 -4.41
N SER A 306 -12.65 -8.79 -4.39
CA SER A 306 -14.09 -9.03 -4.50
C SER A 306 -14.89 -8.46 -3.32
N ASP A 307 -14.31 -8.39 -2.15
CA ASP A 307 -15.00 -7.95 -0.93
C ASP A 307 -14.49 -6.62 -0.37
N MET A 308 -13.31 -6.17 -0.73
CA MET A 308 -12.76 -4.91 -0.22
C MET A 308 -12.69 -3.78 -1.26
N GLY A 309 -12.83 -4.09 -2.55
CA GLY A 309 -12.62 -3.11 -3.62
C GLY A 309 -11.16 -2.63 -3.72
N ASN A 310 -10.98 -1.51 -4.41
CA ASN A 310 -9.66 -0.88 -4.54
C ASN A 310 -9.44 0.09 -3.37
N THR A 311 -8.55 -0.27 -2.45
CA THR A 311 -8.14 0.54 -1.29
C THR A 311 -6.76 1.21 -1.51
N SER A 312 -6.36 1.49 -2.77
CA SER A 312 -5.10 2.15 -3.12
C SER A 312 -3.87 1.49 -2.47
N SER A 313 -3.04 2.28 -1.79
CA SER A 313 -1.80 1.81 -1.13
C SER A 313 -2.06 0.77 -0.02
N ALA A 314 -3.22 0.81 0.63
CA ALA A 314 -3.58 -0.10 1.71
C ALA A 314 -3.87 -1.53 1.21
N SER A 315 -4.17 -1.72 -0.07
CA SER A 315 -4.60 -3.01 -0.61
C SER A 315 -3.57 -4.13 -0.44
N ILE A 316 -2.30 -3.85 -0.64
CA ILE A 316 -1.22 -4.84 -0.50
C ILE A 316 -1.07 -5.31 0.95
N PRO A 317 -0.87 -4.42 1.95
CA PRO A 317 -0.72 -4.87 3.33
C PRO A 317 -2.00 -5.46 3.93
N ILE A 318 -3.20 -5.07 3.47
CA ILE A 318 -4.46 -5.73 3.86
C ILE A 318 -4.48 -7.19 3.36
N CYS A 319 -4.14 -7.42 2.08
CA CYS A 319 -4.06 -8.76 1.53
C CYS A 319 -3.02 -9.61 2.26
N LEU A 320 -1.84 -9.04 2.51
CA LEU A 320 -0.76 -9.72 3.23
C LEU A 320 -1.23 -10.16 4.63
N ASP A 321 -1.83 -9.26 5.41
CA ASP A 321 -2.32 -9.57 6.76
C ASP A 321 -3.40 -10.64 6.76
N ARG A 322 -4.35 -10.57 5.83
CA ARG A 322 -5.41 -11.57 5.70
C ARG A 322 -4.88 -12.97 5.41
N GLU A 323 -3.93 -13.09 4.48
CA GLU A 323 -3.34 -14.36 4.10
C GLU A 323 -2.43 -14.94 5.19
N VAL A 324 -1.71 -14.07 5.91
CA VAL A 324 -0.92 -14.45 7.08
C VAL A 324 -1.83 -14.99 8.20
N ARG A 325 -2.90 -14.26 8.53
CA ARG A 325 -3.86 -14.70 9.57
C ARG A 325 -4.64 -15.94 9.17
N ALA A 326 -4.88 -16.15 7.90
CA ALA A 326 -5.49 -17.37 7.37
C ALA A 326 -4.52 -18.57 7.35
N GLY A 327 -3.22 -18.35 7.64
CA GLY A 327 -2.18 -19.40 7.60
C GLY A 327 -1.78 -19.83 6.20
N ARG A 328 -2.19 -19.08 5.15
CA ARG A 328 -1.82 -19.37 3.77
C ARG A 328 -0.42 -18.86 3.47
N ILE A 329 -0.07 -17.66 3.94
CA ILE A 329 1.30 -17.16 3.92
C ILE A 329 1.96 -17.54 5.27
N GLN A 330 3.10 -18.23 5.20
CA GLN A 330 3.83 -18.75 6.34
C GLN A 330 5.27 -18.24 6.36
N ARG A 331 5.89 -18.26 7.54
CA ARG A 331 7.30 -17.88 7.71
C ARG A 331 8.23 -18.67 6.79
N GLY A 332 9.21 -17.98 6.22
CA GLY A 332 10.16 -18.54 5.27
C GLY A 332 9.72 -18.51 3.81
N GLN A 333 8.45 -18.19 3.52
CA GLN A 333 7.97 -18.11 2.15
C GLN A 333 8.44 -16.86 1.42
N THR A 334 8.75 -17.01 0.14
CA THR A 334 9.18 -15.95 -0.76
C THR A 334 7.99 -15.29 -1.44
N LEU A 335 7.86 -13.99 -1.26
CA LEU A 335 6.75 -13.19 -1.76
C LEU A 335 7.22 -12.13 -2.75
N VAL A 336 6.40 -11.85 -3.75
CA VAL A 336 6.53 -10.64 -4.56
C VAL A 336 5.33 -9.73 -4.27
N LEU A 337 5.60 -8.56 -3.71
CA LEU A 337 4.59 -7.49 -3.54
C LEU A 337 4.69 -6.57 -4.76
N THR A 338 3.58 -6.26 -5.43
CA THR A 338 3.64 -5.47 -6.66
C THR A 338 2.47 -4.50 -6.80
N GLY A 339 2.69 -3.38 -7.46
CA GLY A 339 1.67 -2.37 -7.66
C GLY A 339 1.97 -1.41 -8.81
N PHE A 340 0.92 -0.69 -9.18
CA PHE A 340 0.94 0.42 -10.12
C PHE A 340 -0.12 1.43 -9.67
N GLY A 341 0.02 2.69 -10.05
CA GLY A 341 -0.93 3.72 -9.63
C GLY A 341 -0.69 5.07 -10.24
N GLY A 342 -1.36 6.07 -9.67
CA GLY A 342 -1.22 7.47 -10.08
C GLY A 342 0.24 7.92 -10.11
N GLY A 343 0.54 8.78 -11.12
CA GLY A 343 1.86 9.29 -11.34
C GLY A 343 2.27 9.29 -12.82
N LEU A 344 2.18 8.27 -13.65
CA LEU A 344 1.96 6.88 -13.25
C LEU A 344 3.21 6.30 -12.61
N THR A 345 2.99 5.46 -11.60
CA THR A 345 4.07 4.74 -10.92
C THR A 345 3.85 3.23 -11.00
N TYR A 346 4.91 2.45 -10.88
CA TYR A 346 4.87 1.00 -10.84
C TYR A 346 6.06 0.44 -10.06
N GLY A 347 5.92 -0.75 -9.53
CA GLY A 347 7.01 -1.40 -8.82
C GLY A 347 6.68 -2.80 -8.35
N ALA A 348 7.76 -3.51 -8.01
CA ALA A 348 7.71 -4.79 -7.34
C ALA A 348 8.81 -4.86 -6.28
N LEU A 349 8.52 -5.61 -5.22
CA LEU A 349 9.40 -5.86 -4.10
C LEU A 349 9.38 -7.36 -3.84
N LEU A 350 10.55 -7.99 -3.89
CA LEU A 350 10.76 -9.37 -3.50
C LEU A 350 11.18 -9.39 -2.04
N CYS A 351 10.48 -10.18 -1.24
CA CYS A 351 10.74 -10.30 0.19
C CYS A 351 10.48 -11.72 0.69
N GLN A 352 10.98 -12.03 1.87
CA GLN A 352 10.66 -13.24 2.62
C GLN A 352 9.78 -12.85 3.83
N TYR A 353 8.72 -13.65 4.07
CA TYR A 353 7.85 -13.44 5.22
C TYR A 353 8.38 -14.09 6.48
#